data_96cc40565ce6b5cadf3bb817000c4d17
#
_entry.id   96cc40565ce6b5cadf3bb817000c4d17
#
_cell.length_a   1.000
_cell.length_b   1.000
_cell.length_c   1.000
_cell.angle_alpha   90.00
_cell.angle_beta   90.00
_cell.angle_gamma   90.00
#
_symmetry.space_group_name_H-M   'P 1'
#
loop_
_entity.id
_entity.type
_entity.pdbx_description
1 polymer ?
#
loop_
_entity_poly.entity_id
_entity_poly.type
_entity_poly.pdbx_seq_one_letter_code
_entity_poly.pdbx_strand_id
1 'polypeptide(L)'
;MIQSINNKKIKEYAKLIQKKERDKTNLFLVEGEHMVKEAYNANALQELFILEEIECPIQFNYETVTQQVLNKLSNQNSNSKM
;
A
#
# COMPACT_ATOMS: atom_id res chain seq x y z
N MET A 1 2.83 7.00 -12.37
CA MET A 1 1.61 6.48 -11.70
C MET A 1 1.33 5.05 -12.12
N ILE A 2 0.94 4.20 -11.17
CA ILE A 2 0.60 2.80 -11.47
C ILE A 2 -0.90 2.72 -11.73
N GLN A 3 -1.27 2.29 -12.92
CA GLN A 3 -2.67 2.24 -13.37
C GLN A 3 -3.20 0.82 -13.54
N SER A 4 -2.32 -0.16 -13.63
CA SER A 4 -2.73 -1.53 -13.93
C SER A 4 -2.62 -2.44 -12.70
N ILE A 5 -3.69 -3.20 -12.43
CA ILE A 5 -3.68 -4.23 -11.40
C ILE A 5 -2.77 -5.39 -11.78
N ASN A 6 -2.33 -5.44 -13.03
CA ASN A 6 -1.40 -6.45 -13.52
C ASN A 6 0.06 -6.03 -13.41
N ASN A 7 0.33 -4.83 -12.88
CA ASN A 7 1.69 -4.40 -12.60
C ASN A 7 2.37 -5.42 -11.69
N LYS A 8 3.59 -5.80 -12.02
CA LYS A 8 4.33 -6.84 -11.31
C LYS A 8 4.48 -6.53 -9.82
N LYS A 9 4.85 -5.30 -9.49
CA LYS A 9 5.02 -4.86 -8.11
C LYS A 9 3.71 -4.98 -7.33
N ILE A 10 2.59 -4.57 -7.94
CA ILE A 10 1.29 -4.63 -7.32
C ILE A 10 0.86 -6.08 -7.09
N LYS A 11 1.11 -6.96 -8.04
CA LYS A 11 0.81 -8.38 -7.89
C LYS A 11 1.58 -9.00 -6.73
N GLU A 12 2.85 -8.66 -6.61
CA GLU A 12 3.69 -9.19 -5.54
C GLU A 12 3.20 -8.72 -4.17
N TYR A 13 2.89 -7.43 -4.04
CA TYR A 13 2.43 -6.90 -2.77
C TYR A 13 1.03 -7.37 -2.40
N ALA A 14 0.17 -7.61 -3.40
CA ALA A 14 -1.18 -8.13 -3.14
C ALA A 14 -1.14 -9.51 -2.48
N LYS A 15 -0.09 -10.27 -2.71
CA LYS A 15 0.07 -11.59 -2.07
C LYS A 15 0.22 -11.50 -0.56
N LEU A 16 0.57 -10.33 -0.04
CA LEU A 16 0.76 -10.12 1.41
C LEU A 16 -0.54 -10.22 2.20
N ILE A 17 -1.68 -10.35 1.54
CA ILE A 17 -2.94 -10.69 2.18
C ILE A 17 -2.84 -12.07 2.83
N GLN A 18 -2.01 -12.95 2.27
CA GLN A 18 -1.83 -14.31 2.77
C GLN A 18 -0.73 -14.35 3.83
N LYS A 19 -1.02 -15.01 4.95
CA LYS A 19 -0.08 -15.12 6.05
C LYS A 19 1.24 -15.76 5.61
N LYS A 20 1.18 -16.79 4.76
CA LYS A 20 2.35 -17.47 4.27
C LYS A 20 3.32 -16.54 3.53
N GLU A 21 2.78 -15.59 2.77
CA GLU A 21 3.61 -14.62 2.07
C GLU A 21 4.19 -13.59 3.04
N ARG A 22 3.42 -13.18 4.06
CA ARG A 22 3.94 -12.27 5.08
C ARG A 22 5.10 -12.90 5.85
N ASP A 23 4.96 -14.17 6.21
CA ASP A 23 6.01 -14.89 6.94
C ASP A 23 7.27 -15.07 6.10
N LYS A 24 7.09 -15.31 4.80
CA LYS A 24 8.18 -15.51 3.86
C LYS A 24 8.98 -14.23 3.62
N THR A 25 8.31 -13.10 3.55
CA THR A 25 8.94 -11.83 3.19
C THR A 25 9.22 -10.93 4.38
N ASN A 26 8.63 -11.20 5.53
CA ASN A 26 8.63 -10.31 6.70
C ASN A 26 7.99 -8.95 6.41
N LEU A 27 7.08 -8.91 5.44
CA LEU A 27 6.35 -7.70 5.07
C LEU A 27 4.88 -7.91 5.35
N PHE A 28 4.17 -6.81 5.56
CA PHE A 28 2.72 -6.84 5.70
C PHE A 28 2.13 -5.53 5.18
N LEU A 29 0.84 -5.56 4.87
CA LEU A 29 0.14 -4.39 4.35
C LEU A 29 -0.53 -3.63 5.49
N VAL A 30 -0.46 -2.31 5.40
CA VAL A 30 -1.27 -1.44 6.26
C VAL A 30 -2.04 -0.50 5.34
N GLU A 31 -3.21 -0.08 5.75
CA GLU A 31 -3.98 0.87 4.97
C GLU A 31 -4.57 1.95 5.86
N GLY A 32 -4.79 3.10 5.24
CA GLY A 32 -5.32 4.26 5.96
C GLY A 32 -4.20 5.14 6.47
N GLU A 33 -4.49 6.45 6.52
CA GLU A 33 -3.51 7.45 6.92
C GLU A 33 -2.93 7.19 8.31
N HIS A 34 -3.78 6.80 9.25
CA HIS A 34 -3.33 6.56 10.62
C HIS A 34 -2.31 5.43 10.70
N MET A 35 -2.59 4.29 10.06
CA MET A 35 -1.70 3.15 10.08
C MET A 35 -0.41 3.42 9.31
N VAL A 36 -0.49 4.19 8.22
CA VAL A 36 0.69 4.59 7.46
C VAL A 36 1.60 5.47 8.33
N LYS A 37 1.03 6.41 9.06
CA LYS A 37 1.81 7.28 9.96
C LYS A 37 2.45 6.48 11.09
N GLU A 38 1.74 5.49 11.62
CA GLU A 38 2.29 4.61 12.67
C GLU A 38 3.49 3.83 12.13
N ALA A 39 3.38 3.26 10.93
CA ALA A 39 4.48 2.52 10.31
C ALA A 39 5.67 3.45 10.04
N TYR A 40 5.40 4.66 9.59
CA TYR A 40 6.45 5.65 9.33
C TYR A 40 7.20 6.01 10.63
N ASN A 41 6.45 6.28 11.70
CA ASN A 41 7.04 6.65 12.98
C ASN A 41 7.83 5.49 13.60
N ALA A 42 7.43 4.25 13.32
CA ALA A 42 8.14 3.07 13.77
C ALA A 42 9.33 2.72 12.87
N ASN A 43 9.57 3.53 11.84
CA ASN A 43 10.65 3.31 10.87
C ASN A 43 10.49 1.96 10.13
N ALA A 44 9.25 1.53 9.95
CA ALA A 44 8.92 0.24 9.36
C ALA A 44 8.32 0.34 7.95
N LEU A 45 8.11 1.56 7.45
CA LEU A 45 7.49 1.77 6.16
C LEU A 45 8.48 1.49 5.03
N GLN A 46 8.12 0.60 4.10
CA GLN A 46 8.97 0.22 2.97
C GLN A 46 8.52 0.87 1.66
N GLU A 47 7.23 0.80 1.39
CA GLU A 47 6.63 1.35 0.18
C GLU A 47 5.33 2.04 0.54
N LEU A 48 5.02 3.10 -0.16
CA LEU A 48 3.80 3.88 0.07
C LEU A 48 3.09 4.11 -1.26
N PHE A 49 1.80 3.77 -1.29
CA PHE A 49 0.94 3.99 -2.45
C PHE A 49 -0.22 4.91 -2.06
N ILE A 50 -0.42 5.95 -2.83
CA ILE A 50 -1.42 6.98 -2.54
C ILE A 50 -2.25 7.22 -3.80
N LEU A 51 -3.55 7.43 -3.64
CA LEU A 51 -4.42 7.83 -4.74
C LEU A 51 -3.90 9.13 -5.36
N GLU A 52 -4.00 9.22 -6.67
CA GLU A 52 -3.73 10.44 -7.39
C GLU A 52 -4.57 11.58 -6.79
N GLU A 53 -4.02 12.77 -6.72
CA GLU A 53 -4.66 13.97 -6.20
C GLU A 53 -4.76 14.05 -4.67
N ILE A 54 -4.35 13.02 -3.96
CA ILE A 54 -4.29 13.05 -2.50
C ILE A 54 -2.91 13.51 -2.08
N GLU A 55 -2.86 14.47 -1.17
CA GLU A 55 -1.60 14.99 -0.65
C GLU A 55 -0.97 13.98 0.31
N CYS A 56 0.33 13.76 0.17
CA CYS A 56 1.05 12.85 1.06
C CYS A 56 1.23 13.48 2.43
N PRO A 57 0.77 12.83 3.51
CA PRO A 57 0.82 13.42 4.85
C PRO A 57 2.19 13.29 5.54
N ILE A 58 3.14 12.60 4.94
CA ILE A 58 4.46 12.36 5.53
C ILE A 58 5.55 12.60 4.49
N GLN A 59 6.77 12.79 4.97
CA GLN A 59 7.93 12.95 4.08
C GLN A 59 8.52 11.57 3.77
N PHE A 60 7.97 10.95 2.73
CA PHE A 60 8.38 9.63 2.29
C PHE A 60 8.18 9.53 0.78
N ASN A 61 9.02 8.76 0.10
CA ASN A 61 8.85 8.51 -1.33
C ASN A 61 7.58 7.69 -1.55
N TYR A 62 6.73 8.11 -2.47
CA TYR A 62 5.48 7.42 -2.72
C TYR A 62 5.23 7.29 -4.22
N GLU A 63 4.38 6.31 -4.57
CA GLU A 63 3.87 6.11 -5.92
C GLU A 63 2.40 6.47 -5.92
N THR A 64 1.95 7.19 -6.93
CA THR A 64 0.52 7.39 -7.09
C THR A 64 -0.10 6.22 -7.82
N VAL A 65 -1.31 5.86 -7.45
CA VAL A 65 -2.03 4.72 -8.00
C VAL A 65 -3.48 5.08 -8.26
N THR A 66 -4.13 4.28 -9.11
CA THR A 66 -5.57 4.42 -9.34
C THR A 66 -6.33 3.74 -8.20
N GLN A 67 -7.63 4.02 -8.10
CA GLN A 67 -8.49 3.38 -7.11
C GLN A 67 -8.53 1.87 -7.32
N GLN A 68 -8.52 1.40 -8.55
CA GLN A 68 -8.49 -0.04 -8.84
C GLN A 68 -7.25 -0.70 -8.28
N VAL A 69 -6.11 -0.06 -8.43
CA VAL A 69 -4.84 -0.59 -7.92
C VAL A 69 -4.85 -0.60 -6.40
N LEU A 70 -5.34 0.48 -5.79
CA LEU A 70 -5.41 0.54 -4.33
C LEU A 70 -6.33 -0.54 -3.77
N ASN A 71 -7.46 -0.78 -4.43
CA ASN A 71 -8.39 -1.83 -4.03
C ASN A 71 -7.77 -3.23 -4.14
N LYS A 72 -6.91 -3.43 -5.13
CA LYS A 72 -6.20 -4.70 -5.29
C LYS A 72 -5.26 -4.97 -4.14
N LEU A 73 -4.65 -3.92 -3.59
CA LEU A 73 -3.75 -4.03 -2.44
C LEU A 73 -4.52 -4.17 -1.13
N SER A 74 -5.76 -3.72 -1.10
CA SER A 74 -6.62 -3.81 0.08
C SER A 74 -7.38 -5.13 0.07
N ASN A 75 -7.56 -5.72 1.24
CA ASN A 75 -8.31 -6.96 1.37
C ASN A 75 -9.81 -6.73 1.40
N GLN A 76 -10.25 -5.49 1.36
CA GLN A 76 -11.66 -5.11 1.47
C GLN A 76 -11.95 -3.94 0.55
N ASN A 77 -13.22 -3.74 0.22
CA ASN A 77 -13.64 -2.51 -0.47
C ASN A 77 -13.53 -1.37 0.53
N SER A 78 -12.37 -0.80 0.59
CA SER A 78 -12.05 0.25 1.54
C SER A 78 -12.21 1.62 0.89
N ASN A 79 -12.60 2.61 1.68
CA ASN A 79 -12.56 4.00 1.27
C ASN A 79 -11.21 4.64 1.58
N SER A 80 -10.24 3.84 1.97
CA SER A 80 -8.90 4.29 2.26
C SER A 80 -8.26 4.92 1.02
N LYS A 81 -7.44 5.93 1.23
CA LYS A 81 -6.77 6.66 0.15
C LYS A 81 -5.27 6.38 0.10
N MET A 82 -4.78 5.51 0.94
CA MET A 82 -3.35 5.14 0.94
C MET A 82 -3.11 3.77 1.57
#